data_9b6272568efbe9dc49a30c8e3a9a2124
#
_entry.id   9b6272568efbe9dc49a30c8e3a9a2124
#
_cell.length_a   1.000
_cell.length_b   1.000
_cell.length_c   1.000
_cell.angle_alpha   90.00
_cell.angle_beta   90.00
_cell.angle_gamma   90.00
#
_symmetry.space_group_name_H-M   'P 1'
#
loop_
_entity.id
_entity.type
_entity.pdbx_description
1 polymer ?
#
loop_
_entity_poly.entity_id
_entity_poly.type
_entity_poly.pdbx_seq_one_letter_code
_entity_poly.pdbx_strand_id
1 'polypeptide(L)'
;MKNAFVIGMILLNAFLLYALARTGSASKQRLAANAALLDTTACAIEKWDIKESALRNIRYANRPFFISDSARTLLRSYAGDSAKLFFRVQFPSCETCISQIVRSLKQNAESLGRNNIVLLTEFRNENEIAGFVRKYDLGDLRLHNIPELELCLDLRDFIGSYLFTLSADFRAENLFIGSKHNAYMLDDYFASLRPR
;
A
#
# COMPACT_ATOMS: atom_id res chain seq x y z
N MET A 1 59.15 -43.62 20.65
CA MET A 1 57.67 -43.53 20.76
C MET A 1 57.12 -42.11 20.96
N LYS A 2 57.75 -41.23 21.74
CA LYS A 2 57.26 -39.85 21.98
C LYS A 2 57.12 -38.99 20.69
N ASN A 3 58.05 -39.09 19.74
CA ASN A 3 58.02 -38.29 18.52
C ASN A 3 56.88 -38.66 17.56
N ALA A 4 56.49 -39.96 17.48
CA ALA A 4 55.38 -40.41 16.65
C ALA A 4 54.02 -39.88 17.15
N PHE A 5 53.86 -39.75 18.45
CA PHE A 5 52.66 -39.20 19.06
C PHE A 5 52.50 -37.69 18.77
N VAL A 6 53.58 -36.94 18.88
CA VAL A 6 53.61 -35.50 18.57
C VAL A 6 53.27 -35.24 17.11
N ILE A 7 53.85 -36.01 16.20
CA ILE A 7 53.55 -35.88 14.73
C ILE A 7 52.10 -36.22 14.47
N GLY A 8 51.54 -37.24 15.07
CA GLY A 8 50.11 -37.60 14.95
C GLY A 8 49.18 -36.49 15.43
N MET A 9 49.50 -35.84 16.55
CA MET A 9 48.72 -34.70 17.05
C MET A 9 48.75 -33.47 16.11
N ILE A 10 49.90 -33.18 15.53
CA ILE A 10 50.05 -32.07 14.56
C ILE A 10 49.21 -32.34 13.30
N LEU A 11 49.29 -33.55 12.77
CA LEU A 11 48.49 -33.92 11.57
C LEU A 11 46.99 -33.90 11.85
N LEU A 12 46.55 -34.33 13.03
CA LEU A 12 45.14 -34.29 13.41
C LEU A 12 44.65 -32.85 13.52
N ASN A 13 45.41 -31.95 14.14
CA ASN A 13 45.06 -30.52 14.22
C ASN A 13 45.02 -29.85 12.84
N ALA A 14 45.98 -30.14 11.98
CA ALA A 14 46.00 -29.63 10.62
C ALA A 14 44.76 -30.10 9.81
N PHE A 15 44.38 -31.37 9.98
CA PHE A 15 43.17 -31.92 9.34
C PHE A 15 41.88 -31.26 9.87
N LEU A 16 41.76 -31.07 11.19
CA LEU A 16 40.63 -30.40 11.82
C LEU A 16 40.50 -28.95 11.34
N LEU A 17 41.60 -28.20 11.27
CA LEU A 17 41.60 -26.83 10.76
C LEU A 17 41.19 -26.78 9.27
N TYR A 18 41.68 -27.72 8.47
CA TYR A 18 41.28 -27.82 7.06
C TYR A 18 39.78 -28.14 6.91
N ALA A 19 39.26 -29.08 7.71
CA ALA A 19 37.84 -29.44 7.70
C ALA A 19 36.95 -28.27 8.13
N LEU A 20 37.35 -27.50 9.16
CA LEU A 20 36.64 -26.29 9.59
C LEU A 20 36.66 -25.17 8.53
N ALA A 21 37.78 -24.94 7.87
CA ALA A 21 37.89 -23.96 6.82
C ALA A 21 36.99 -24.32 5.60
N ARG A 22 36.96 -25.60 5.24
CA ARG A 22 36.13 -26.11 4.14
C ARG A 22 34.63 -26.01 4.44
N THR A 23 34.21 -26.36 5.66
CA THR A 23 32.79 -26.23 6.07
C THR A 23 32.35 -24.76 6.17
N GLY A 24 33.26 -23.90 6.66
CA GLY A 24 32.99 -22.45 6.71
C GLY A 24 32.83 -21.82 5.34
N SER A 25 33.62 -22.23 4.34
CA SER A 25 33.47 -21.72 2.96
C SER A 25 32.16 -22.21 2.30
N ALA A 26 31.81 -23.47 2.48
CA ALA A 26 30.57 -24.05 1.98
C ALA A 26 29.31 -23.38 2.60
N SER A 27 29.40 -23.07 3.90
CA SER A 27 28.32 -22.33 4.61
C SER A 27 28.15 -20.91 4.05
N LYS A 28 29.25 -20.18 3.80
CA LYS A 28 29.20 -18.84 3.19
C LYS A 28 28.61 -18.87 1.79
N GLN A 29 28.96 -19.86 0.97
CA GLN A 29 28.40 -20.01 -0.36
C GLN A 29 26.90 -20.32 -0.33
N ARG A 30 26.43 -21.16 0.59
CA ARG A 30 24.99 -21.42 0.77
C ARG A 30 24.23 -20.16 1.23
N LEU A 31 24.79 -19.39 2.15
CA LEU A 31 24.21 -18.12 2.59
C LEU A 31 24.10 -17.12 1.44
N ALA A 32 25.15 -16.97 0.63
CA ALA A 32 25.13 -16.11 -0.54
C ALA A 32 24.11 -16.56 -1.60
N ALA A 33 24.02 -17.87 -1.86
CA ALA A 33 23.02 -18.41 -2.79
C ALA A 33 21.58 -18.21 -2.28
N ASN A 34 21.35 -18.41 -0.98
CA ASN A 34 20.04 -18.16 -0.37
C ASN A 34 19.67 -16.66 -0.40
N ALA A 35 20.63 -15.75 -0.16
CA ALA A 35 20.39 -14.32 -0.26
C ALA A 35 20.05 -13.90 -1.69
N ALA A 36 20.75 -14.43 -2.69
CA ALA A 36 20.44 -14.17 -4.11
C ALA A 36 19.08 -14.73 -4.51
N LEU A 37 18.69 -15.90 -3.98
CA LEU A 37 17.36 -16.49 -4.22
C LEU A 37 16.25 -15.64 -3.58
N LEU A 38 16.46 -15.13 -2.36
CA LEU A 38 15.53 -14.24 -1.68
C LEU A 38 15.35 -12.93 -2.43
N ASP A 39 16.43 -12.36 -2.97
CA ASP A 39 16.38 -11.13 -3.76
C ASP A 39 15.62 -11.32 -5.08
N THR A 40 15.86 -12.42 -5.77
CA THR A 40 15.11 -12.75 -7.02
C THR A 40 13.63 -13.02 -6.76
N THR A 41 13.28 -13.68 -5.65
CA THR A 41 11.88 -13.93 -5.28
C THR A 41 11.18 -12.65 -4.84
N ALA A 42 11.85 -11.78 -4.09
CA ALA A 42 11.32 -10.47 -3.72
C ALA A 42 11.02 -9.61 -4.95
N CYS A 43 11.93 -9.54 -5.91
CA CYS A 43 11.73 -8.84 -7.17
C CYS A 43 10.59 -9.43 -8.02
N ALA A 44 10.42 -10.76 -8.01
CA ALA A 44 9.31 -11.42 -8.71
C ALA A 44 7.95 -11.12 -8.07
N ILE A 45 7.88 -11.11 -6.73
CA ILE A 45 6.69 -10.74 -5.97
C ILE A 45 6.33 -9.28 -6.23
N GLU A 46 7.30 -8.38 -6.19
CA GLU A 46 7.07 -6.96 -6.46
C GLU A 46 6.51 -6.73 -7.87
N LYS A 47 7.09 -7.36 -8.90
CA LYS A 47 6.57 -7.30 -10.27
C LYS A 47 5.15 -7.85 -10.40
N TRP A 48 4.84 -8.91 -9.67
CA TRP A 48 3.50 -9.51 -9.66
C TRP A 48 2.49 -8.57 -9.00
N ASP A 49 2.84 -7.97 -7.86
CA ASP A 49 1.99 -7.02 -7.13
C ASP A 49 1.71 -5.76 -7.96
N ILE A 50 2.71 -5.24 -8.68
CA ILE A 50 2.54 -4.12 -9.62
C ILE A 50 1.54 -4.50 -10.70
N LYS A 51 1.71 -5.66 -11.34
CA LYS A 51 0.82 -6.13 -12.40
C LYS A 51 -0.60 -6.33 -11.89
N GLU A 52 -0.77 -6.94 -10.71
CA GLU A 52 -2.07 -7.15 -10.11
C GLU A 52 -2.74 -5.81 -9.75
N SER A 53 -2.01 -4.87 -9.15
CA SER A 53 -2.51 -3.53 -8.84
C SER A 53 -2.94 -2.78 -10.10
N ALA A 54 -2.15 -2.84 -11.18
CA ALA A 54 -2.49 -2.24 -12.47
C ALA A 54 -3.75 -2.88 -13.07
N LEU A 55 -3.87 -4.21 -13.04
CA LEU A 55 -5.05 -4.91 -13.54
C LEU A 55 -6.30 -4.58 -12.72
N ARG A 56 -6.20 -4.47 -11.42
CA ARG A 56 -7.31 -4.02 -10.56
C ARG A 56 -7.73 -2.61 -10.91
N ASN A 57 -6.80 -1.70 -11.06
CA ASN A 57 -7.09 -0.32 -11.44
C ASN A 57 -7.79 -0.25 -12.81
N ILE A 58 -7.33 -1.01 -13.80
CA ILE A 58 -7.97 -1.09 -15.13
C ILE A 58 -9.37 -1.72 -15.03
N ARG A 59 -9.53 -2.78 -14.25
CA ARG A 59 -10.81 -3.48 -14.10
C ARG A 59 -11.90 -2.61 -13.50
N TYR A 60 -11.54 -1.71 -12.59
CA TYR A 60 -12.48 -0.87 -11.84
C TYR A 60 -12.51 0.59 -12.30
N ALA A 61 -11.59 1.02 -13.16
CA ALA A 61 -11.61 2.35 -13.74
C ALA A 61 -12.87 2.55 -14.61
N ASN A 62 -13.39 3.77 -14.63
CA ASN A 62 -14.57 4.18 -15.42
C ASN A 62 -15.88 3.45 -15.10
N ARG A 63 -15.95 2.73 -14.00
CA ARG A 63 -17.22 2.12 -13.58
C ARG A 63 -18.12 3.14 -12.89
N PRO A 64 -19.43 3.07 -13.15
CA PRO A 64 -20.38 3.93 -12.43
C PRO A 64 -20.41 3.54 -10.94
N PHE A 65 -20.58 4.54 -10.10
CA PHE A 65 -20.89 4.32 -8.69
C PHE A 65 -22.36 3.97 -8.53
N PHE A 66 -22.67 2.94 -7.76
CA PHE A 66 -23.99 2.74 -7.20
C PHE A 66 -24.04 3.57 -5.91
N ILE A 67 -24.65 4.73 -5.98
CA ILE A 67 -24.78 5.65 -4.85
C ILE A 67 -26.25 5.96 -4.63
N SER A 68 -26.62 6.14 -3.37
CA SER A 68 -27.94 6.65 -3.00
C SER A 68 -28.09 8.09 -3.52
N ASP A 69 -29.33 8.56 -3.62
CA ASP A 69 -29.60 9.94 -4.05
C ASP A 69 -29.04 10.95 -3.05
N SER A 70 -28.98 10.62 -1.77
CA SER A 70 -28.37 11.46 -0.73
C SER A 70 -26.87 11.58 -0.92
N ALA A 71 -26.15 10.48 -1.11
CA ALA A 71 -24.71 10.46 -1.40
C ALA A 71 -24.39 11.16 -2.73
N ARG A 72 -25.25 10.98 -3.75
CA ARG A 72 -25.12 11.65 -5.03
C ARG A 72 -25.23 13.17 -4.89
N THR A 73 -26.21 13.65 -4.13
CA THR A 73 -26.39 15.07 -3.85
C THR A 73 -25.20 15.66 -3.12
N LEU A 74 -24.67 14.94 -2.13
CA LEU A 74 -23.45 15.33 -1.42
C LEU A 74 -22.26 15.41 -2.37
N LEU A 75 -22.01 14.38 -3.18
CA LEU A 75 -20.87 14.33 -4.09
C LEU A 75 -21.00 15.37 -5.21
N ARG A 76 -22.22 15.71 -5.67
CA ARG A 76 -22.45 16.81 -6.61
C ARG A 76 -21.99 18.17 -6.06
N SER A 77 -22.11 18.42 -4.77
CA SER A 77 -21.62 19.65 -4.18
C SER A 77 -20.10 19.82 -4.29
N TYR A 78 -19.37 18.72 -4.56
CA TYR A 78 -17.94 18.70 -4.79
C TYR A 78 -17.55 18.60 -6.27
N ALA A 79 -18.49 18.27 -7.16
CA ALA A 79 -18.28 18.19 -8.61
C ALA A 79 -18.29 19.60 -9.23
N GLY A 80 -17.46 20.50 -8.71
CA GLY A 80 -17.22 21.83 -9.27
C GLY A 80 -16.09 21.80 -10.31
N ASP A 81 -15.64 23.00 -10.73
CA ASP A 81 -14.64 23.21 -11.80
C ASP A 81 -13.25 22.61 -11.55
N SER A 82 -12.99 22.07 -10.36
CA SER A 82 -11.72 21.42 -10.02
C SER A 82 -11.93 19.95 -9.65
N ALA A 83 -11.12 19.08 -10.24
CA ALA A 83 -11.11 17.67 -9.90
C ALA A 83 -10.87 17.46 -8.39
N LYS A 84 -11.82 16.83 -7.72
CA LYS A 84 -11.68 16.46 -6.30
C LYS A 84 -11.09 15.07 -6.18
N LEU A 85 -10.14 14.92 -5.26
CA LEU A 85 -9.60 13.64 -4.88
C LEU A 85 -10.37 13.09 -3.68
N PHE A 86 -10.94 11.93 -3.86
CA PHE A 86 -11.66 11.23 -2.79
C PHE A 86 -10.78 10.11 -2.23
N PHE A 87 -10.72 10.03 -0.91
CA PHE A 87 -10.13 8.91 -0.21
C PHE A 87 -11.22 8.13 0.52
N ARG A 88 -11.56 6.96 0.02
CA ARG A 88 -12.53 6.07 0.66
C ARG A 88 -11.82 5.16 1.64
N VAL A 89 -12.26 5.19 2.90
CA VAL A 89 -11.79 4.31 3.97
C VAL A 89 -12.91 3.32 4.27
N GLN A 90 -12.65 2.03 4.03
CA GLN A 90 -13.58 0.93 4.33
C GLN A 90 -13.07 0.13 5.52
N PHE A 91 -13.97 -0.51 6.24
CA PHE A 91 -13.66 -1.40 7.35
C PHE A 91 -14.24 -2.82 7.11
N PRO A 92 -13.46 -3.89 7.42
CA PRO A 92 -12.10 -3.88 7.93
C PRO A 92 -11.07 -3.53 6.84
N SER A 93 -10.17 -2.62 7.13
CA SER A 93 -9.09 -2.23 6.21
C SER A 93 -7.73 -2.52 6.84
N CYS A 94 -6.73 -2.75 5.97
CA CYS A 94 -5.34 -2.85 6.37
C CYS A 94 -4.87 -1.52 6.96
N GLU A 95 -4.60 -1.48 8.26
CA GLU A 95 -4.15 -0.27 8.96
C GLU A 95 -2.86 0.31 8.36
N THR A 96 -1.91 -0.55 7.99
CA THR A 96 -0.67 -0.14 7.33
C THR A 96 -0.97 0.56 6.00
N CYS A 97 -1.92 0.04 5.22
CA CYS A 97 -2.31 0.62 3.94
C CYS A 97 -2.92 2.01 4.11
N ILE A 98 -3.82 2.17 5.09
CA ILE A 98 -4.41 3.47 5.44
C ILE A 98 -3.31 4.45 5.85
N SER A 99 -2.40 4.04 6.75
CA SER A 99 -1.32 4.89 7.25
C SER A 99 -0.39 5.39 6.13
N GLN A 100 -0.09 4.54 5.16
CA GLN A 100 0.74 4.88 4.01
C GLN A 100 0.03 5.88 3.10
N ILE A 101 -1.25 5.64 2.76
CA ILE A 101 -2.05 6.54 1.93
C ILE A 101 -2.17 7.90 2.63
N VAL A 102 -2.53 7.94 3.91
CA VAL A 102 -2.68 9.19 4.66
C VAL A 102 -1.38 9.97 4.72
N ARG A 103 -0.25 9.30 4.97
CA ARG A 103 1.06 9.96 4.99
C ARG A 103 1.37 10.62 3.66
N SER A 104 1.25 9.89 2.56
CA SER A 104 1.52 10.42 1.23
C SER A 104 0.52 11.50 0.82
N LEU A 105 -0.75 11.36 1.21
CA LEU A 105 -1.79 12.36 0.98
C LEU A 105 -1.48 13.68 1.71
N LYS A 106 -1.04 13.63 2.97
CA LYS A 106 -0.62 14.82 3.73
C LYS A 106 0.59 15.50 3.10
N GLN A 107 1.57 14.73 2.64
CA GLN A 107 2.75 15.26 1.95
C GLN A 107 2.40 15.99 0.65
N ASN A 108 1.37 15.55 -0.04
CA ASN A 108 0.92 16.12 -1.31
C ASN A 108 -0.26 17.10 -1.17
N ALA A 109 -0.82 17.29 0.03
CA ALA A 109 -2.02 18.09 0.25
C ALA A 109 -1.91 19.54 -0.22
N GLU A 110 -0.75 20.17 -0.04
CA GLU A 110 -0.49 21.55 -0.48
C GLU A 110 -0.55 21.65 -2.02
N SER A 111 0.12 20.72 -2.72
CA SER A 111 0.20 20.72 -4.20
C SER A 111 -1.12 20.34 -4.87
N LEU A 112 -1.94 19.52 -4.22
CA LEU A 112 -3.29 19.14 -4.69
C LEU A 112 -4.34 20.19 -4.33
N GLY A 113 -4.05 21.04 -3.36
CA GLY A 113 -5.00 21.93 -2.71
C GLY A 113 -5.83 21.18 -1.65
N ARG A 114 -5.66 21.50 -0.38
CA ARG A 114 -6.35 20.83 0.74
C ARG A 114 -7.86 20.75 0.57
N ASN A 115 -8.47 21.80 0.03
CA ASN A 115 -9.92 21.86 -0.26
C ASN A 115 -10.37 20.89 -1.37
N ASN A 116 -9.43 20.32 -2.11
CA ASN A 116 -9.71 19.35 -3.16
C ASN A 116 -9.64 17.90 -2.68
N ILE A 117 -9.35 17.70 -1.40
CA ILE A 117 -9.26 16.37 -0.79
C ILE A 117 -10.47 16.14 0.11
N VAL A 118 -11.17 15.04 -0.13
CA VAL A 118 -12.39 14.66 0.60
C VAL A 118 -12.24 13.22 1.10
N LEU A 119 -12.39 13.03 2.41
CA LEU A 119 -12.40 11.71 3.02
C LEU A 119 -13.83 11.18 3.09
N LEU A 120 -14.01 9.95 2.66
CA LEU A 120 -15.28 9.22 2.72
C LEU A 120 -15.10 7.99 3.62
N THR A 121 -15.86 7.92 4.71
CA THR A 121 -15.74 6.85 5.72
C THR A 121 -17.07 6.12 5.89
N GLU A 122 -17.03 4.98 6.58
CA GLU A 122 -18.21 4.16 6.93
C GLU A 122 -18.20 3.78 8.42
N PHE A 123 -17.92 4.75 9.28
CA PHE A 123 -17.92 4.53 10.71
C PHE A 123 -19.35 4.37 11.27
N ARG A 124 -19.45 3.62 12.35
CA ARG A 124 -20.72 3.35 13.00
C ARG A 124 -21.22 4.52 13.84
N ASN A 125 -20.31 5.33 14.35
CA ASN A 125 -20.63 6.42 15.26
C ASN A 125 -19.55 7.53 15.23
N GLU A 126 -19.90 8.66 15.80
CA GLU A 126 -19.01 9.83 15.84
C GLU A 126 -17.73 9.64 16.65
N ASN A 127 -17.73 8.76 17.66
CA ASN A 127 -16.53 8.47 18.45
C ASN A 127 -15.47 7.76 17.61
N GLU A 128 -15.89 6.84 16.74
CA GLU A 128 -14.98 6.18 15.79
C GLU A 128 -14.42 7.18 14.80
N ILE A 129 -15.23 8.11 14.29
CA ILE A 129 -14.79 9.20 13.42
C ILE A 129 -13.75 10.06 14.13
N ALA A 130 -14.08 10.52 15.34
CA ALA A 130 -13.18 11.37 16.13
C ALA A 130 -11.87 10.65 16.48
N GLY A 131 -11.93 9.35 16.76
CA GLY A 131 -10.76 8.50 16.98
C GLY A 131 -9.88 8.40 15.76
N PHE A 132 -10.47 8.19 14.59
CA PHE A 132 -9.77 8.12 13.30
C PHE A 132 -9.11 9.45 12.96
N VAL A 133 -9.85 10.56 13.05
CA VAL A 133 -9.34 11.91 12.77
C VAL A 133 -8.15 12.23 13.67
N ARG A 134 -8.23 11.94 14.97
CA ARG A 134 -7.11 12.15 15.92
C ARG A 134 -5.92 11.25 15.61
N LYS A 135 -6.17 9.95 15.35
CA LYS A 135 -5.10 8.97 15.09
C LYS A 135 -4.23 9.37 13.89
N TYR A 136 -4.85 9.90 12.86
CA TYR A 136 -4.19 10.24 11.61
C TYR A 136 -3.95 11.74 11.42
N ASP A 137 -4.38 12.57 12.40
CA ASP A 137 -4.25 14.02 12.34
C ASP A 137 -4.84 14.60 11.03
N LEU A 138 -6.14 14.41 10.86
CA LEU A 138 -6.89 14.74 9.64
C LEU A 138 -7.88 15.91 9.85
N GLY A 139 -7.75 16.65 10.95
CA GLY A 139 -8.72 17.67 11.35
C GLY A 139 -8.87 18.84 10.40
N ASP A 140 -7.94 19.01 9.46
CA ASP A 140 -7.95 20.04 8.42
C ASP A 140 -8.53 19.57 7.07
N LEU A 141 -8.90 18.28 6.96
CA LEU A 141 -9.49 17.72 5.76
C LEU A 141 -11.01 17.56 5.90
N ARG A 142 -11.71 17.69 4.78
CA ARG A 142 -13.15 17.46 4.74
C ARG A 142 -13.43 15.97 4.87
N LEU A 143 -14.27 15.60 5.83
CA LEU A 143 -14.66 14.21 6.07
C LEU A 143 -16.18 14.07 6.02
N HIS A 144 -16.66 13.05 5.31
CA HIS A 144 -18.06 12.63 5.30
C HIS A 144 -18.15 11.16 5.64
N ASN A 145 -19.02 10.86 6.60
CA ASN A 145 -19.34 9.48 6.92
C ASN A 145 -20.51 9.04 6.03
N ILE A 146 -20.23 8.12 5.11
CA ILE A 146 -21.22 7.58 4.17
C ILE A 146 -21.31 6.07 4.40
N PRO A 147 -22.44 5.53 4.79
CA PRO A 147 -22.63 4.10 4.99
C PRO A 147 -22.23 3.29 3.73
N GLU A 148 -21.71 2.08 3.94
CA GLU A 148 -21.23 1.20 2.87
C GLU A 148 -22.29 0.94 1.80
N LEU A 149 -23.57 0.76 2.23
CA LEU A 149 -24.70 0.52 1.35
C LEU A 149 -25.03 1.69 0.42
N GLU A 150 -24.59 2.88 0.76
CA GLU A 150 -24.83 4.09 -0.05
C GLU A 150 -23.71 4.38 -1.06
N LEU A 151 -22.51 3.90 -0.80
CA LEU A 151 -21.35 4.12 -1.70
C LEU A 151 -20.77 2.78 -2.14
N CYS A 152 -21.52 2.04 -2.94
CA CYS A 152 -21.07 0.77 -3.47
C CYS A 152 -20.42 0.98 -4.84
N LEU A 153 -19.09 0.98 -4.87
CA LEU A 153 -18.42 0.46 -6.05
C LEU A 153 -18.81 -1.02 -6.14
N ASP A 154 -19.05 -1.56 -7.32
CA ASP A 154 -19.24 -3.00 -7.53
C ASP A 154 -17.93 -3.76 -7.25
N LEU A 155 -17.37 -3.50 -6.07
CA LEU A 155 -16.15 -4.04 -5.50
C LEU A 155 -16.50 -5.12 -4.48
N ARG A 156 -17.57 -5.92 -4.74
CA ARG A 156 -18.05 -6.97 -3.83
C ARG A 156 -16.96 -7.92 -3.35
N ASP A 157 -15.86 -8.00 -4.11
CA ASP A 157 -14.71 -8.85 -3.80
C ASP A 157 -13.53 -8.07 -3.20
N PHE A 158 -13.70 -6.75 -2.95
CA PHE A 158 -12.59 -5.92 -2.50
C PHE A 158 -12.90 -5.26 -1.15
N ILE A 159 -12.16 -5.67 -0.15
CA ILE A 159 -12.15 -5.05 1.17
C ILE A 159 -10.86 -4.23 1.28
N GLY A 160 -10.95 -2.91 1.12
CA GLY A 160 -9.76 -2.06 1.19
C GLY A 160 -10.05 -0.59 0.97
N SER A 161 -9.11 0.24 1.36
CA SER A 161 -9.18 1.69 1.15
C SER A 161 -8.63 2.06 -0.22
N TYR A 162 -9.24 3.05 -0.88
CA TYR A 162 -8.87 3.46 -2.22
C TYR A 162 -9.00 4.97 -2.43
N LEU A 163 -8.22 5.48 -3.38
CA LEU A 163 -8.27 6.85 -3.86
C LEU A 163 -8.94 6.88 -5.24
N PHE A 164 -9.66 7.93 -5.56
CA PHE A 164 -10.24 8.14 -6.87
C PHE A 164 -10.59 9.61 -7.11
N THR A 165 -10.76 9.98 -8.37
CA THR A 165 -11.44 11.20 -8.78
C THR A 165 -12.80 10.84 -9.35
N LEU A 166 -13.72 11.81 -9.40
CA LEU A 166 -15.07 11.61 -9.88
C LEU A 166 -15.29 12.42 -11.14
N SER A 167 -15.73 11.77 -12.22
CA SER A 167 -16.17 12.44 -13.43
C SER A 167 -17.51 13.15 -13.23
N ALA A 168 -17.87 14.05 -14.15
CA ALA A 168 -19.19 14.69 -14.18
C ALA A 168 -20.34 13.68 -14.28
N ASP A 169 -20.09 12.51 -14.89
CA ASP A 169 -21.04 11.40 -15.04
C ASP A 169 -21.06 10.45 -13.83
N PHE A 170 -20.44 10.82 -12.73
CA PHE A 170 -20.32 9.97 -11.54
C PHE A 170 -19.62 8.63 -11.79
N ARG A 171 -18.56 8.64 -12.57
CA ARG A 171 -17.67 7.48 -12.78
C ARG A 171 -16.38 7.67 -11.99
N ALA A 172 -15.87 6.57 -11.42
CA ALA A 172 -14.57 6.58 -10.80
C ALA A 172 -13.48 6.72 -11.88
N GLU A 173 -12.70 7.77 -11.75
CA GLU A 173 -11.50 7.98 -12.56
C GLU A 173 -10.26 7.96 -11.66
N ASN A 174 -9.10 7.74 -12.25
CA ASN A 174 -7.82 7.74 -11.53
C ASN A 174 -7.88 6.89 -10.25
N LEU A 175 -8.44 5.69 -10.35
CA LEU A 175 -8.61 4.81 -9.21
C LEU A 175 -7.25 4.24 -8.77
N PHE A 176 -6.93 4.38 -7.49
CA PHE A 176 -5.79 3.76 -6.85
C PHE A 176 -6.25 2.93 -5.65
N ILE A 177 -6.04 1.62 -5.73
CA ILE A 177 -6.37 0.69 -4.65
C ILE A 177 -5.11 0.45 -3.83
N GLY A 178 -5.12 0.91 -2.58
CA GLY A 178 -3.98 0.79 -1.67
C GLY A 178 -3.74 -0.64 -1.21
N SER A 179 -2.50 -1.07 -1.27
CA SER A 179 -2.02 -2.31 -0.65
C SER A 179 -0.68 -2.06 0.04
N LYS A 180 -0.30 -2.95 0.96
CA LYS A 180 1.02 -2.85 1.63
C LYS A 180 2.21 -2.93 0.66
N HIS A 181 1.98 -3.43 -0.56
CA HIS A 181 3.02 -3.68 -1.55
C HIS A 181 3.12 -2.61 -2.64
N ASN A 182 2.13 -1.71 -2.75
CA ASN A 182 2.12 -0.68 -3.80
C ASN A 182 2.24 0.75 -3.27
N ALA A 183 2.61 0.93 -2.01
CA ALA A 183 2.72 2.25 -1.40
C ALA A 183 3.74 3.16 -2.11
N TYR A 184 4.79 2.60 -2.70
CA TYR A 184 5.79 3.35 -3.46
C TYR A 184 5.23 3.98 -4.75
N MET A 185 4.07 3.49 -5.25
CA MET A 185 3.39 4.05 -6.41
C MET A 185 2.53 5.28 -6.07
N LEU A 186 2.37 5.60 -4.77
CA LEU A 186 1.53 6.72 -4.35
C LEU A 186 2.07 8.07 -4.82
N ASP A 187 3.38 8.25 -4.82
CA ASP A 187 3.99 9.51 -5.24
C ASP A 187 3.79 9.74 -6.73
N ASP A 188 3.94 8.72 -7.56
CA ASP A 188 3.63 8.77 -9.01
C ASP A 188 2.14 9.01 -9.25
N TYR A 189 1.28 8.36 -8.48
CA TYR A 189 -0.16 8.58 -8.54
C TYR A 189 -0.51 10.04 -8.25
N PHE A 190 -0.04 10.62 -7.16
CA PHE A 190 -0.29 12.02 -6.82
C PHE A 190 0.34 12.99 -7.82
N ALA A 191 1.52 12.66 -8.37
CA ALA A 191 2.13 13.46 -9.42
C ALA A 191 1.26 13.50 -10.69
N SER A 192 0.57 12.40 -11.03
CA SER A 192 -0.31 12.31 -12.19
C SER A 192 -1.59 13.16 -12.06
N LEU A 193 -2.01 13.49 -10.83
CA LEU A 193 -3.20 14.28 -10.54
C LEU A 193 -2.96 15.80 -10.54
N ARG A 194 -1.69 16.24 -10.59
CA ARG A 194 -1.37 17.68 -10.60
C ARG A 194 -1.83 18.30 -11.90
N PRO A 195 -2.48 19.46 -11.86
CA PRO A 195 -2.81 20.20 -13.09
C PRO A 195 -1.51 20.53 -13.83
N ARG A 196 -1.54 20.30 -15.12
CA ARG A 196 -0.44 20.66 -16.03
C ARG A 196 -0.47 22.14 -16.34
#